data_8cdf19f542fe1ad7e6a255aa70aeb780
#
_entry.id   8cdf19f542fe1ad7e6a255aa70aeb780
#
_cell.length_a   1.000
_cell.length_b   1.000
_cell.length_c   1.000
_cell.angle_alpha   90.00
_cell.angle_beta   90.00
_cell.angle_gamma   90.00
#
_symmetry.space_group_name_H-M   'P 1'
#
loop_
_entity.id
_entity.type
_entity.pdbx_description
1 polymer ?
#
loop_
_entity_poly.entity_id
_entity_poly.type
_entity_poly.pdbx_seq_one_letter_code
_entity_poly.pdbx_strand_id
1 'polypeptide(L)'
;MLTGIFNCRIFICTQATDMRKSFYSLSGLVRESMKLDPQSGALFIFKNKTSNCLKILYFDGDGFAIWYKKLVRGTFKFPDLEKQNCSGLEIDSSTLRLILDGIDLTNIKKKNRYQYENNEKIML
;
A
#
# COMPACT_ATOMS: atom_id res chain seq x y z
N MET A 1 -3.68 11.66 10.38
CA MET A 1 -2.71 10.83 9.72
C MET A 1 -3.20 9.40 9.72
N LEU A 2 -2.45 8.39 9.35
CA LEU A 2 -2.94 7.03 9.17
C LEU A 2 -3.28 6.31 10.49
N THR A 3 -4.02 6.95 11.36
CA THR A 3 -4.60 6.31 12.54
C THR A 3 -5.78 5.46 12.10
N GLY A 4 -6.01 4.34 12.71
CA GLY A 4 -7.09 3.43 12.33
C GLY A 4 -6.76 2.50 11.17
N ILE A 5 -5.51 2.53 10.69
CA ILE A 5 -5.01 1.66 9.60
C ILE A 5 -5.26 0.18 9.88
N PHE A 6 -5.27 -0.22 11.15
CA PHE A 6 -5.45 -1.62 11.55
C PHE A 6 -6.87 -2.13 11.36
N ASN A 7 -7.83 -1.23 11.21
CA ASN A 7 -9.24 -1.56 11.05
C ASN A 7 -9.72 -1.43 9.62
N CYS A 8 -8.82 -1.14 8.68
CA CYS A 8 -9.15 -0.90 7.29
C CYS A 8 -8.63 -2.02 6.41
N ARG A 9 -9.35 -2.30 5.33
CA ARG A 9 -8.80 -3.10 4.24
C ARG A 9 -7.80 -2.25 3.47
N ILE A 10 -6.79 -2.88 2.91
CA ILE A 10 -5.70 -2.20 2.24
C ILE A 10 -5.46 -2.86 0.88
N PHE A 11 -5.45 -2.06 -0.17
CA PHE A 11 -5.26 -2.55 -1.54
C PHE A 11 -4.13 -1.79 -2.20
N ILE A 12 -3.30 -2.50 -2.96
CA ILE A 12 -2.26 -1.90 -3.79
C ILE A 12 -2.70 -1.95 -5.24
N CYS A 13 -2.63 -0.80 -5.93
CA CYS A 13 -2.76 -0.79 -7.39
C CYS A 13 -1.51 -1.43 -7.99
N THR A 14 -1.68 -2.52 -8.72
CA THR A 14 -0.55 -3.32 -9.22
C THR A 14 0.16 -2.64 -10.40
N GLN A 15 -0.50 -1.68 -11.05
CA GLN A 15 0.10 -0.91 -12.14
C GLN A 15 0.76 0.35 -11.59
N ALA A 16 1.88 0.74 -12.18
CA ALA A 16 2.51 2.01 -11.83
C ALA A 16 1.58 3.17 -12.16
N THR A 17 1.58 4.17 -11.31
CA THR A 17 0.67 5.31 -11.39
C THR A 17 1.46 6.60 -11.55
N ASP A 18 0.97 7.50 -12.40
CA ASP A 18 1.51 8.84 -12.51
C ASP A 18 1.19 9.62 -11.23
N MET A 19 2.22 10.12 -10.57
CA MET A 19 2.06 10.82 -9.29
C MET A 19 1.44 12.21 -9.43
N ARG A 20 1.22 12.69 -10.65
CA ARG A 20 0.43 13.91 -10.87
C ARG A 20 -1.07 13.68 -10.64
N LYS A 21 -1.51 12.43 -10.64
CA LYS A 21 -2.90 12.10 -10.34
C LYS A 21 -3.23 12.44 -8.89
N SER A 22 -4.44 12.92 -8.68
CA SER A 22 -4.90 13.36 -7.37
C SER A 22 -6.28 12.76 -7.07
N PHE A 23 -7.07 13.41 -6.24
CA PHE A 23 -8.31 12.84 -5.69
C PHE A 23 -9.24 12.24 -6.74
N TYR A 24 -9.59 13.01 -7.75
CA TYR A 24 -10.54 12.58 -8.77
C TYR A 24 -10.00 11.43 -9.62
N SER A 25 -8.79 11.59 -10.13
CA SER A 25 -8.21 10.59 -11.03
C SER A 25 -7.81 9.31 -10.31
N LEU A 26 -7.36 9.40 -9.05
CA LEU A 26 -7.05 8.21 -8.26
C LEU A 26 -8.32 7.47 -7.86
N SER A 27 -9.38 8.16 -7.47
CA SER A 27 -10.65 7.48 -7.17
C SER A 27 -11.24 6.84 -8.43
N GLY A 28 -11.02 7.43 -9.60
CA GLY A 28 -11.38 6.81 -10.87
C GLY A 28 -10.64 5.50 -11.13
N LEU A 29 -9.34 5.46 -10.81
CA LEU A 29 -8.57 4.21 -10.91
C LEU A 29 -9.12 3.14 -9.98
N VAL A 30 -9.50 3.50 -8.76
CA VAL A 30 -10.07 2.54 -7.82
C VAL A 30 -11.35 1.94 -8.39
N ARG A 31 -12.26 2.78 -8.93
CA ARG A 31 -13.52 2.31 -9.49
C ARG A 31 -13.34 1.49 -10.76
N GLU A 32 -12.56 2.01 -11.69
CA GLU A 32 -12.52 1.50 -13.05
C GLU A 32 -11.49 0.39 -13.24
N SER A 33 -10.31 0.54 -12.64
CA SER A 33 -9.22 -0.42 -12.81
C SER A 33 -9.23 -1.47 -11.71
N MET A 34 -9.40 -1.07 -10.47
CA MET A 34 -9.38 -2.00 -9.34
C MET A 34 -10.74 -2.61 -9.08
N LYS A 35 -11.83 -2.04 -9.62
CA LYS A 35 -13.20 -2.51 -9.42
C LYS A 35 -13.62 -2.50 -7.96
N LEU A 36 -13.19 -1.48 -7.24
CA LEU A 36 -13.47 -1.31 -5.82
C LEU A 36 -14.15 0.03 -5.58
N ASP A 37 -14.71 0.20 -4.40
CA ASP A 37 -15.39 1.44 -4.01
C ASP A 37 -14.39 2.38 -3.30
N PRO A 38 -14.06 3.53 -3.91
CA PRO A 38 -13.12 4.45 -3.28
C PRO A 38 -13.63 5.07 -1.99
N GLN A 39 -14.94 5.05 -1.74
CA GLN A 39 -15.52 5.57 -0.50
C GLN A 39 -15.71 4.52 0.58
N SER A 40 -15.18 3.33 0.37
CA SER A 40 -15.37 2.20 1.31
C SER A 40 -14.68 2.37 2.66
N GLY A 41 -13.77 3.32 2.78
CA GLY A 41 -12.92 3.46 3.97
C GLY A 41 -11.63 2.65 3.88
N ALA A 42 -11.45 1.87 2.82
CA ALA A 42 -10.20 1.15 2.59
C ALA A 42 -9.08 2.11 2.21
N LEU A 43 -7.86 1.67 2.41
CA LEU A 43 -6.67 2.38 1.95
C LEU A 43 -6.30 1.88 0.56
N PHE A 44 -6.06 2.78 -0.37
CA PHE A 44 -5.67 2.46 -1.74
C PHE A 44 -4.29 3.03 -2.00
N ILE A 45 -3.33 2.14 -2.28
CA ILE A 45 -1.92 2.47 -2.40
C ILE A 45 -1.53 2.53 -3.87
N PHE A 46 -0.89 3.62 -4.26
CA PHE A 46 -0.40 3.85 -5.61
C PHE A 46 1.10 4.14 -5.55
N LYS A 47 1.86 3.55 -6.45
CA LYS A 47 3.28 3.81 -6.56
C LYS A 47 3.62 4.27 -7.96
N ASN A 48 4.69 5.05 -8.08
CA ASN A 48 5.21 5.43 -9.38
C ASN A 48 6.09 4.32 -9.98
N LYS A 49 6.52 4.51 -11.22
CA LYS A 49 7.27 3.50 -11.95
C LYS A 49 8.59 3.14 -11.28
N THR A 50 9.25 4.12 -10.67
CA THR A 50 10.55 3.92 -10.02
C THR A 50 10.43 3.55 -8.55
N SER A 51 9.22 3.47 -8.02
CA SER A 51 8.93 3.07 -6.64
C SER A 51 9.57 3.95 -5.57
N ASN A 52 9.88 5.21 -5.89
CA ASN A 52 10.36 6.16 -4.90
C ASN A 52 9.27 7.10 -4.39
N CYS A 53 8.08 7.02 -4.97
CA CYS A 53 6.91 7.79 -4.55
C CYS A 53 5.75 6.86 -4.25
N LEU A 54 4.98 7.20 -3.23
CA LEU A 54 3.84 6.41 -2.81
C LEU A 54 2.74 7.35 -2.36
N LYS A 55 1.53 7.13 -2.89
CA LYS A 55 0.33 7.83 -2.46
C LYS A 55 -0.65 6.82 -1.88
N ILE A 56 -1.32 7.21 -0.80
CA ILE A 56 -2.41 6.43 -0.20
C ILE A 56 -3.65 7.29 -0.23
N LEU A 57 -4.65 6.84 -1.00
CA LEU A 57 -5.95 7.49 -1.07
C LEU A 57 -6.90 6.78 -0.10
N TYR A 58 -7.66 7.55 0.66
CA TYR A 58 -8.70 6.99 1.51
C TYR A 58 -9.81 8.00 1.73
N PHE A 59 -10.99 7.47 2.01
CA PHE A 59 -12.16 8.30 2.32
C PHE A 59 -12.25 8.45 3.83
N ASP A 60 -12.17 9.68 4.30
CA ASP A 60 -12.11 10.00 5.72
C ASP A 60 -13.43 10.68 6.14
N GLY A 61 -14.45 9.85 6.34
CA GLY A 61 -15.74 10.31 6.84
C GLY A 61 -16.53 11.13 5.85
N ASP A 62 -16.05 12.29 5.48
CA ASP A 62 -16.78 13.27 4.66
C ASP A 62 -16.00 13.71 3.42
N GLY A 63 -14.84 13.19 3.20
CA GLY A 63 -14.01 13.58 2.07
C GLY A 63 -12.84 12.63 1.84
N PHE A 64 -12.17 12.83 0.71
CA PHE A 64 -10.97 12.07 0.39
C PHE A 64 -9.76 12.74 0.99
N ALA A 65 -8.84 11.89 1.45
CA ALA A 65 -7.51 12.30 1.89
C ALA A 65 -6.46 11.54 1.10
N ILE A 66 -5.31 12.16 0.88
CA ILE A 66 -4.15 11.53 0.26
C ILE A 66 -2.95 11.74 1.17
N TRP A 67 -2.31 10.64 1.55
CA TRP A 67 -1.01 10.67 2.17
C TRP A 67 0.02 10.40 1.08
N TYR A 68 1.00 11.30 0.94
CA TYR A 68 1.99 11.24 -0.14
C TYR A 68 3.38 11.32 0.44
N LYS A 69 4.23 10.39 0.04
CA LYS A 69 5.63 10.37 0.47
C LYS A 69 6.53 10.10 -0.73
N LYS A 70 7.58 10.93 -0.84
CA LYS A 70 8.65 10.75 -1.81
C LYS A 70 9.95 10.53 -1.05
N LEU A 71 10.62 9.41 -1.35
CA LEU A 71 11.89 9.11 -0.71
C LEU A 71 13.01 9.96 -1.32
N VAL A 72 13.85 10.51 -0.46
CA VAL A 72 15.04 11.24 -0.90
C VAL A 72 16.06 10.27 -1.49
N ARG A 73 16.13 9.05 -0.91
CA ARG A 73 17.03 8.00 -1.37
C ARG A 73 16.30 6.67 -1.33
N GLY A 74 16.64 5.79 -2.27
CA GLY A 74 16.13 4.44 -2.30
C GLY A 74 14.72 4.35 -2.85
N THR A 75 14.12 3.20 -2.68
CA THR A 75 12.80 2.89 -3.19
C THR A 75 12.00 2.17 -2.13
N PHE A 76 10.67 2.31 -2.20
CA PHE A 76 9.77 1.44 -1.44
C PHE A 76 9.88 0.02 -1.99
N LYS A 77 9.76 -0.97 -1.12
CA LYS A 77 9.85 -2.37 -1.49
C LYS A 77 8.46 -2.99 -1.47
N PHE A 78 7.97 -3.35 -2.64
CA PHE A 78 6.65 -3.93 -2.81
C PHE A 78 6.75 -5.44 -3.03
N PRO A 79 5.69 -6.20 -2.72
CA PRO A 79 5.62 -7.59 -3.17
C PRO A 79 5.61 -7.62 -4.70
N ASP A 80 5.77 -8.80 -5.28
CA ASP A 80 5.83 -8.95 -6.73
C ASP A 80 4.45 -8.64 -7.34
N LEU A 81 4.30 -7.42 -7.84
CA LEU A 81 3.03 -6.93 -8.39
C LEU A 81 2.81 -7.38 -9.83
N GLU A 82 3.89 -7.67 -10.55
CA GLU A 82 3.81 -8.03 -11.97
C GLU A 82 3.15 -9.39 -12.19
N LYS A 83 3.20 -10.26 -11.20
CA LYS A 83 2.61 -11.60 -11.28
C LYS A 83 1.15 -11.65 -10.87
N GLN A 84 0.57 -10.52 -10.50
CA GLN A 84 -0.81 -10.50 -10.06
C GLN A 84 -1.76 -10.47 -11.24
N ASN A 85 -2.82 -11.27 -11.17
CA ASN A 85 -3.83 -11.35 -12.22
C ASN A 85 -4.93 -10.29 -12.10
N CYS A 86 -4.83 -9.43 -11.10
CA CYS A 86 -5.81 -8.38 -10.85
C CYS A 86 -5.12 -7.02 -10.75
N SER A 87 -5.90 -5.95 -10.89
CA SER A 87 -5.36 -4.59 -10.80
C SER A 87 -5.18 -4.12 -9.37
N GLY A 88 -5.77 -4.81 -8.40
CA GLY A 88 -5.67 -4.47 -6.98
C GLY A 88 -5.29 -5.69 -6.16
N LEU A 89 -4.22 -5.58 -5.40
CA LEU A 89 -3.75 -6.63 -4.51
C LEU A 89 -4.09 -6.25 -3.07
N GLU A 90 -4.87 -7.10 -2.41
CA GLU A 90 -5.16 -6.85 -0.99
C GLU A 90 -3.98 -7.30 -0.12
N ILE A 91 -3.59 -6.46 0.83
CA ILE A 91 -2.52 -6.74 1.79
C ILE A 91 -3.01 -6.48 3.21
N ASP A 92 -2.26 -6.96 4.18
CA ASP A 92 -2.53 -6.67 5.58
C ASP A 92 -1.72 -5.47 6.07
N SER A 93 -2.01 -5.01 7.28
CA SER A 93 -1.34 -3.86 7.87
C SER A 93 0.14 -4.11 8.12
N SER A 94 0.51 -5.36 8.41
CA SER A 94 1.91 -5.73 8.59
C SER A 94 2.71 -5.56 7.31
N THR A 95 2.15 -5.97 6.19
CA THR A 95 2.78 -5.79 4.88
C THR A 95 2.95 -4.31 4.55
N LEU A 96 1.93 -3.50 4.82
CA LEU A 96 2.04 -2.06 4.58
C LEU A 96 3.16 -1.46 5.43
N ARG A 97 3.27 -1.86 6.69
CA ARG A 97 4.35 -1.38 7.56
C ARG A 97 5.72 -1.71 6.98
N LEU A 98 5.90 -2.94 6.47
CA LEU A 98 7.16 -3.34 5.86
C LEU A 98 7.47 -2.52 4.61
N ILE A 99 6.46 -2.24 3.80
CA ILE A 99 6.63 -1.37 2.61
C ILE A 99 7.11 0.01 3.03
N LEU A 100 6.45 0.61 4.03
CA LEU A 100 6.78 1.95 4.49
C LEU A 100 8.18 2.01 5.13
N ASP A 101 8.60 0.92 5.76
CA ASP A 101 9.93 0.82 6.38
C ASP A 101 11.02 0.49 5.37
N GLY A 102 10.67 0.21 4.12
CA GLY A 102 11.64 -0.09 3.07
C GLY A 102 12.24 -1.48 3.16
N ILE A 103 11.55 -2.42 3.80
CA ILE A 103 12.05 -3.78 3.98
C ILE A 103 11.70 -4.63 2.75
N ASP A 104 12.69 -5.35 2.22
CA ASP A 104 12.52 -6.19 1.03
C ASP A 104 11.68 -7.42 1.36
N LEU A 105 10.45 -7.43 0.86
CA LEU A 105 9.48 -8.49 1.12
C LEU A 105 9.83 -9.81 0.43
N THR A 106 10.55 -9.77 -0.68
CA THR A 106 10.89 -11.00 -1.41
C THR A 106 11.88 -11.85 -0.63
N ASN A 107 12.83 -11.23 0.06
CA ASN A 107 13.79 -11.94 0.91
C ASN A 107 13.17 -12.35 2.24
N ILE A 108 12.32 -11.53 2.79
CA ILE A 108 11.74 -11.74 4.09
C ILE A 108 10.73 -12.88 4.10
N LYS A 109 10.05 -13.15 2.99
CA LYS A 109 9.07 -14.23 2.94
C LYS A 109 9.62 -15.60 3.33
N LYS A 110 10.90 -15.86 3.08
CA LYS A 110 11.54 -17.13 3.44
C LYS A 110 12.10 -17.14 4.85
N LYS A 111 12.49 -16.00 5.38
CA LYS A 111 13.03 -15.85 6.72
C LYS A 111 11.96 -15.60 7.77
N ASN A 112 10.83 -15.14 7.36
CA ASN A 112 9.83 -14.52 8.23
C ASN A 112 9.14 -15.45 9.19
N ARG A 113 9.02 -16.72 8.85
CA ARG A 113 8.33 -17.63 9.76
C ARG A 113 9.07 -17.72 11.09
N TYR A 114 10.41 -17.67 11.04
CA TYR A 114 11.21 -17.68 12.25
C TYR A 114 11.26 -16.31 12.93
N GLN A 115 11.57 -15.28 12.19
CA GLN A 115 11.77 -13.95 12.77
C GLN A 115 10.47 -13.34 13.28
N TYR A 116 9.38 -13.59 12.59
CA TYR A 116 8.08 -13.10 13.00
C TYR A 116 7.66 -13.73 14.33
N GLU A 117 7.78 -15.04 14.47
CA GLU A 117 7.45 -15.73 15.70
C GLU A 117 8.36 -15.32 16.85
N ASN A 118 9.66 -15.16 16.59
CA ASN A 118 10.60 -14.71 17.60
C ASN A 118 10.33 -13.28 18.05
N ASN A 119 9.98 -12.40 17.13
CA ASN A 119 9.65 -11.02 17.46
C ASN A 119 8.38 -10.92 18.29
N GLU A 120 7.38 -11.71 17.98
CA GLU A 120 6.18 -11.77 18.79
C GLU A 120 6.50 -12.21 20.23
N LYS A 121 7.35 -13.20 20.39
CA LYS A 121 7.77 -13.66 21.72
C LYS A 121 8.54 -12.60 22.49
N ILE A 122 9.31 -11.79 21.80
CA ILE A 122 10.09 -10.72 22.42
C ILE A 122 9.20 -9.54 22.79
N MET A 123 8.23 -9.23 21.98
CA MET A 123 7.33 -8.08 22.18
C MET A 123 6.25 -8.34 23.22
N LEU A 124 5.98 -9.56 23.49
CA LEU A 124 4.99 -9.95 24.50
C LEU A 124 5.63 -10.16 25.86
#